data_4f0153594fee2340f0962d65c8c5a493
#
_entry.id   4f0153594fee2340f0962d65c8c5a493
#
_cell.length_a   1.000
_cell.length_b   1.000
_cell.length_c   1.000
_cell.angle_alpha   90.00
_cell.angle_beta   90.00
_cell.angle_gamma   90.00
#
_symmetry.space_group_name_H-M   'P 1'
#
loop_
_entity.id
_entity.type
_entity.pdbx_description
1 polymer ?
#
loop_
_entity_poly.entity_id
_entity_poly.type
_entity_poly.pdbx_seq_one_letter_code
_entity_poly.pdbx_strand_id
1 'polypeptide(L)'
;WDYEKGARPALDKLYEKAKISMWNGETDLPWDTEVDQEKIVIANAEANNAQGLGLADFDVAGTPFEGWTEDQWMKLGIESQNWTLSQFMHGEQGALICTAKIVETVPWIDAKYYASTQVMDEARHVEVFAKYLDTKLSGHYPVNAHLKMLLDDIVTDSRWDMTYLGMQIMVEGLALAAFGFMHQMTTEPLLKQLLRYVMSDEARHVAFGVLSLQELYAGLTDAELRERQEFAFDAAGRLQQRF
;
A
#
# COMPACT_ATOMS: atom_id res chain seq x y z
N TRP A 1 14.70 20.63 22.93
CA TRP A 1 15.22 19.74 21.91
C TRP A 1 15.66 18.44 22.56
N ASP A 2 14.99 17.34 22.18
CA ASP A 2 15.28 16.01 22.68
C ASP A 2 15.89 15.17 21.56
N TYR A 3 16.93 14.42 21.85
CA TYR A 3 17.62 13.53 20.91
C TYR A 3 17.91 12.14 21.53
N GLU A 4 17.63 11.97 22.81
CA GLU A 4 17.85 10.70 23.51
C GLU A 4 16.75 9.71 23.16
N LYS A 5 17.14 8.59 22.57
CA LYS A 5 16.22 7.48 22.23
C LYS A 5 16.26 6.38 23.28
N GLY A 6 15.28 5.48 23.24
CA GLY A 6 15.24 4.27 24.06
C GLY A 6 14.22 4.30 25.19
N ALA A 7 13.46 5.39 25.30
CA ALA A 7 12.29 5.45 26.22
C ALA A 7 11.20 4.44 25.81
N ARG A 8 11.14 4.08 24.50
CA ARG A 8 10.21 3.11 23.92
C ARG A 8 10.96 1.98 23.22
N PRO A 9 11.38 0.93 23.96
CA PRO A 9 12.23 -0.14 23.40
C PRO A 9 11.65 -0.88 22.21
N ALA A 10 10.30 -0.95 22.11
CA ALA A 10 9.63 -1.57 20.96
C ALA A 10 9.83 -0.76 19.67
N LEU A 11 9.75 0.58 19.76
CA LEU A 11 9.99 1.47 18.61
C LEU A 11 11.49 1.50 18.25
N ASP A 12 12.37 1.52 19.24
CA ASP A 12 13.82 1.43 19.01
C ASP A 12 14.18 0.13 18.27
N LYS A 13 13.58 -1.00 18.66
CA LYS A 13 13.77 -2.28 17.97
C LYS A 13 13.29 -2.24 16.51
N LEU A 14 12.18 -1.58 16.23
CA LEU A 14 11.69 -1.40 14.84
C LEU A 14 12.69 -0.54 14.03
N TYR A 15 13.19 0.54 14.63
CA TYR A 15 14.17 1.41 14.00
C TYR A 15 15.46 0.65 13.65
N GLU A 16 16.00 -0.13 14.60
CA GLU A 16 17.20 -0.96 14.34
C GLU A 16 16.92 -2.00 13.24
N LYS A 17 15.75 -2.64 13.27
CA LYS A 17 15.35 -3.60 12.23
C LYS A 17 15.24 -2.95 10.86
N ALA A 18 14.67 -1.75 10.76
CA ALA A 18 14.54 -1.02 9.49
C ALA A 18 15.92 -0.74 8.86
N LYS A 19 16.88 -0.29 9.65
CA LYS A 19 18.25 -0.05 9.18
C LYS A 19 18.95 -1.30 8.62
N ILE A 20 18.74 -2.46 9.26
CA ILE A 20 19.34 -3.74 8.85
C ILE A 20 18.64 -4.30 7.60
N SER A 21 17.33 -4.06 7.46
CA SER A 21 16.51 -4.61 6.38
C SER A 21 16.45 -3.70 5.14
N MET A 22 17.20 -2.60 5.14
CA MET A 22 17.21 -1.66 4.02
C MET A 22 17.72 -2.34 2.74
N TRP A 23 17.03 -2.07 1.65
CA TRP A 23 17.34 -2.56 0.32
C TRP A 23 17.38 -1.40 -0.69
N ASN A 24 17.98 -1.63 -1.85
CA ASN A 24 18.14 -0.64 -2.90
C ASN A 24 17.28 -0.99 -4.11
N GLY A 25 16.34 -0.10 -4.46
CA GLY A 25 15.41 -0.30 -5.57
C GLY A 25 16.08 -0.50 -6.92
N GLU A 26 17.25 0.09 -7.14
CA GLU A 26 18.00 -0.03 -8.38
C GLU A 26 18.79 -1.33 -8.51
N THR A 27 19.38 -1.83 -7.43
CA THR A 27 20.37 -2.92 -7.48
C THR A 27 19.85 -4.26 -6.98
N ASP A 28 18.82 -4.28 -6.13
CA ASP A 28 18.38 -5.49 -5.46
C ASP A 28 17.15 -6.13 -6.14
N LEU A 29 16.66 -5.50 -7.21
CA LEU A 29 15.61 -6.02 -8.08
C LEU A 29 16.18 -6.40 -9.45
N PRO A 30 15.73 -7.52 -10.05
CA PRO A 30 16.22 -7.99 -11.35
C PRO A 30 15.57 -7.23 -12.52
N TRP A 31 15.95 -5.95 -12.69
CA TRP A 31 15.35 -5.07 -13.72
C TRP A 31 15.61 -5.49 -15.16
N ASP A 32 16.53 -6.42 -15.41
CA ASP A 32 16.78 -7.05 -16.72
C ASP A 32 15.72 -8.10 -17.09
N THR A 33 14.83 -8.48 -16.18
CA THR A 33 13.72 -9.38 -16.43
C THR A 33 12.82 -8.82 -17.53
N GLU A 34 12.58 -9.61 -18.58
CA GLU A 34 11.56 -9.30 -19.57
C GLU A 34 10.17 -9.57 -19.02
N VAL A 35 9.25 -8.62 -19.21
CA VAL A 35 7.87 -8.69 -18.74
C VAL A 35 6.93 -8.71 -19.94
N ASP A 36 6.12 -9.74 -20.05
CA ASP A 36 5.11 -9.94 -21.09
C ASP A 36 3.72 -9.87 -20.41
N GLN A 37 3.04 -8.73 -20.57
CA GLN A 37 1.74 -8.51 -19.92
C GLN A 37 0.66 -9.47 -20.41
N GLU A 38 0.66 -9.88 -21.66
CA GLU A 38 -0.33 -10.84 -22.18
C GLU A 38 -0.18 -12.19 -21.49
N LYS A 39 1.05 -12.67 -21.32
CA LYS A 39 1.30 -13.91 -20.58
C LYS A 39 0.89 -13.81 -19.11
N ILE A 40 1.10 -12.66 -18.48
CA ILE A 40 0.66 -12.43 -17.09
C ILE A 40 -0.86 -12.51 -17.01
N VAL A 41 -1.58 -11.87 -17.92
CA VAL A 41 -3.05 -11.88 -17.96
C VAL A 41 -3.57 -13.30 -18.16
N ILE A 42 -2.99 -14.07 -19.08
CA ILE A 42 -3.36 -15.48 -19.30
C ILE A 42 -3.12 -16.30 -18.04
N ALA A 43 -1.93 -16.21 -17.45
CA ALA A 43 -1.60 -16.97 -16.23
C ALA A 43 -2.51 -16.61 -15.03
N ASN A 44 -2.84 -15.32 -14.87
CA ASN A 44 -3.77 -14.89 -13.84
C ASN A 44 -5.19 -15.39 -14.09
N ALA A 45 -5.65 -15.39 -15.35
CA ALA A 45 -6.97 -15.94 -15.70
C ALA A 45 -7.05 -17.44 -15.43
N GLU A 46 -6.01 -18.21 -15.78
CA GLU A 46 -5.91 -19.65 -15.49
C GLU A 46 -5.92 -19.91 -13.98
N ALA A 47 -5.16 -19.15 -13.21
CA ALA A 47 -5.11 -19.27 -11.75
C ALA A 47 -6.46 -18.93 -11.10
N ASN A 48 -7.14 -17.90 -11.56
CA ASN A 48 -8.48 -17.51 -11.09
C ASN A 48 -9.51 -18.59 -11.44
N ASN A 49 -9.49 -19.12 -12.65
CA ASN A 49 -10.38 -20.21 -13.06
C ASN A 49 -10.19 -21.48 -12.20
N ALA A 50 -8.92 -21.82 -11.89
CA ALA A 50 -8.61 -22.96 -11.03
C ALA A 50 -9.13 -22.80 -9.60
N GLN A 51 -9.36 -21.56 -9.14
CA GLN A 51 -9.89 -21.23 -7.81
C GLN A 51 -11.41 -20.97 -7.83
N GLY A 52 -12.09 -21.10 -8.98
CA GLY A 52 -13.52 -20.78 -9.11
C GLY A 52 -13.80 -19.26 -9.06
N LEU A 53 -12.81 -18.43 -9.35
CA LEU A 53 -12.90 -16.98 -9.41
C LEU A 53 -12.79 -16.45 -10.84
N GLY A 54 -12.85 -17.34 -11.83
CA GLY A 54 -12.68 -17.00 -13.23
C GLY A 54 -13.87 -16.23 -13.81
N LEU A 55 -13.59 -15.35 -14.76
CA LEU A 55 -14.62 -14.60 -15.49
C LEU A 55 -15.57 -15.50 -16.31
N ALA A 56 -15.17 -16.72 -16.62
CA ALA A 56 -16.00 -17.72 -17.31
C ALA A 56 -17.25 -18.12 -16.51
N ASP A 57 -17.24 -17.93 -15.18
CA ASP A 57 -18.35 -18.25 -14.28
C ASP A 57 -19.33 -17.09 -14.11
N PHE A 58 -19.03 -15.90 -14.67
CA PHE A 58 -19.90 -14.75 -14.61
C PHE A 58 -20.83 -14.69 -15.81
N ASP A 59 -22.13 -14.59 -15.53
CA ASP A 59 -23.12 -14.27 -16.56
C ASP A 59 -23.00 -12.81 -16.97
N VAL A 60 -22.51 -12.56 -18.17
CA VAL A 60 -22.30 -11.21 -18.73
C VAL A 60 -23.49 -10.73 -19.57
N ALA A 61 -24.56 -11.54 -19.71
CA ALA A 61 -25.74 -11.17 -20.47
C ALA A 61 -26.39 -9.88 -19.91
N GLY A 62 -26.71 -8.93 -20.79
CA GLY A 62 -27.26 -7.63 -20.42
C GLY A 62 -26.26 -6.66 -19.77
N THR A 63 -24.98 -7.02 -19.68
CA THR A 63 -23.92 -6.13 -19.20
C THR A 63 -23.16 -5.47 -20.37
N PRO A 64 -22.35 -4.42 -20.13
CA PRO A 64 -21.47 -3.86 -21.15
C PRO A 64 -20.42 -4.83 -21.73
N PHE A 65 -20.24 -5.99 -21.11
CA PHE A 65 -19.29 -7.03 -21.50
C PHE A 65 -19.88 -8.09 -22.43
N GLU A 66 -21.21 -8.03 -22.69
CA GLU A 66 -21.87 -8.98 -23.57
C GLU A 66 -21.30 -8.91 -25.00
N GLY A 67 -20.89 -10.07 -25.51
CA GLY A 67 -20.33 -10.19 -26.84
C GLY A 67 -18.88 -9.73 -26.99
N TRP A 68 -18.17 -9.48 -25.91
CA TRP A 68 -16.74 -9.14 -25.96
C TRP A 68 -15.91 -10.27 -26.55
N THR A 69 -14.94 -9.90 -27.39
CA THR A 69 -13.94 -10.80 -27.97
C THR A 69 -12.83 -11.11 -26.97
N GLU A 70 -12.03 -12.16 -27.24
CA GLU A 70 -10.84 -12.50 -26.44
C GLU A 70 -9.85 -11.31 -26.36
N ASP A 71 -9.66 -10.59 -27.48
CA ASP A 71 -8.79 -9.40 -27.50
C ASP A 71 -9.28 -8.28 -26.57
N GLN A 72 -10.60 -8.10 -26.44
CA GLN A 72 -11.16 -7.11 -25.54
C GLN A 72 -10.97 -7.50 -24.06
N TRP A 73 -11.13 -8.78 -23.76
CA TRP A 73 -10.83 -9.32 -22.42
C TRP A 73 -9.34 -9.23 -22.09
N MET A 74 -8.48 -9.56 -23.05
CA MET A 74 -7.03 -9.40 -22.90
C MET A 74 -6.65 -7.95 -22.60
N LYS A 75 -7.20 -7.01 -23.38
CA LYS A 75 -6.98 -5.59 -23.14
C LYS A 75 -7.47 -5.14 -21.76
N LEU A 76 -8.64 -5.59 -21.33
CA LEU A 76 -9.13 -5.29 -19.97
C LEU A 76 -8.17 -5.80 -18.90
N GLY A 77 -7.64 -7.00 -19.05
CA GLY A 77 -6.66 -7.58 -18.12
C GLY A 77 -5.38 -6.75 -18.02
N ILE A 78 -4.82 -6.33 -19.16
CA ILE A 78 -3.64 -5.46 -19.22
C ILE A 78 -3.92 -4.11 -18.55
N GLU A 79 -5.03 -3.46 -18.92
CA GLU A 79 -5.37 -2.13 -18.37
C GLU A 79 -5.73 -2.20 -16.88
N SER A 80 -6.33 -3.29 -16.43
CA SER A 80 -6.59 -3.51 -14.99
C SER A 80 -5.28 -3.65 -14.21
N GLN A 81 -4.27 -4.32 -14.75
CA GLN A 81 -2.95 -4.40 -14.14
C GLN A 81 -2.28 -3.02 -14.07
N ASN A 82 -2.28 -2.29 -15.19
CA ASN A 82 -1.74 -0.93 -15.26
C ASN A 82 -2.42 -0.01 -14.23
N TRP A 83 -3.75 -0.07 -14.16
CA TRP A 83 -4.54 0.74 -13.23
C TRP A 83 -4.24 0.39 -11.78
N THR A 84 -4.26 -0.89 -11.42
CA THR A 84 -4.05 -1.35 -10.04
C THR A 84 -2.67 -0.95 -9.52
N LEU A 85 -1.61 -1.21 -10.30
CA LEU A 85 -0.24 -0.85 -9.92
C LEU A 85 -0.03 0.67 -9.88
N SER A 86 -0.74 1.43 -10.72
CA SER A 86 -0.75 2.89 -10.63
C SER A 86 -1.38 3.38 -9.33
N GLN A 87 -2.50 2.75 -8.88
CA GLN A 87 -3.11 3.12 -7.60
C GLN A 87 -2.20 2.78 -6.42
N PHE A 88 -1.47 1.68 -6.46
CA PHE A 88 -0.45 1.39 -5.44
C PHE A 88 0.62 2.48 -5.40
N MET A 89 1.23 2.82 -6.53
CA MET A 89 2.21 3.92 -6.61
C MET A 89 1.67 5.23 -6.01
N HIS A 90 0.41 5.58 -6.29
CA HIS A 90 -0.20 6.80 -5.73
C HIS A 90 -0.49 6.67 -4.23
N GLY A 91 -0.84 5.48 -3.75
CA GLY A 91 -0.95 5.17 -2.32
C GLY A 91 0.37 5.41 -1.59
N GLU A 92 1.47 4.88 -2.14
CA GLU A 92 2.83 5.08 -1.61
C GLU A 92 3.24 6.56 -1.59
N GLN A 93 2.86 7.35 -2.59
CA GLN A 93 3.06 8.81 -2.56
C GLN A 93 2.31 9.46 -1.39
N GLY A 94 1.10 9.02 -1.11
CA GLY A 94 0.33 9.47 0.05
C GLY A 94 1.00 9.05 1.36
N ALA A 95 1.45 7.80 1.46
CA ALA A 95 2.17 7.27 2.61
C ALA A 95 3.47 8.04 2.89
N LEU A 96 4.24 8.36 1.85
CA LEU A 96 5.43 9.19 1.94
C LEU A 96 5.15 10.54 2.61
N ILE A 97 4.10 11.24 2.18
CA ILE A 97 3.74 12.56 2.72
C ILE A 97 3.20 12.44 4.14
N CYS A 98 2.33 11.46 4.40
CA CYS A 98 1.78 11.20 5.73
C CYS A 98 2.89 10.87 6.74
N THR A 99 3.84 10.03 6.37
CA THR A 99 4.94 9.63 7.24
C THR A 99 5.91 10.79 7.51
N ALA A 100 6.17 11.65 6.52
CA ALA A 100 6.92 12.88 6.74
C ALA A 100 6.22 13.80 7.75
N LYS A 101 4.88 13.91 7.69
CA LYS A 101 4.09 14.65 8.69
C LYS A 101 4.16 14.01 10.08
N ILE A 102 4.21 12.68 10.18
CA ILE A 102 4.41 11.98 11.44
C ILE A 102 5.78 12.37 12.05
N VAL A 103 6.85 12.42 11.27
CA VAL A 103 8.18 12.89 11.73
C VAL A 103 8.07 14.29 12.37
N GLU A 104 7.29 15.18 11.75
CA GLU A 104 7.08 16.54 12.26
C GLU A 104 6.28 16.56 13.56
N THR A 105 5.16 15.83 13.60
CA THR A 105 4.08 16.06 14.59
C THR A 105 4.08 15.12 15.79
N VAL A 106 4.58 13.87 15.64
CA VAL A 106 4.57 12.92 16.77
C VAL A 106 5.45 13.43 17.93
N PRO A 107 4.97 13.34 19.19
CA PRO A 107 5.69 13.94 20.31
C PRO A 107 6.92 13.16 20.77
N TRP A 108 7.06 11.91 20.38
CA TRP A 108 8.10 11.00 20.88
C TRP A 108 9.29 10.91 19.95
N ILE A 109 10.48 11.11 20.49
CA ILE A 109 11.71 11.06 19.72
C ILE A 109 11.94 9.66 19.10
N ASP A 110 11.66 8.57 19.83
CA ASP A 110 11.77 7.19 19.31
C ASP A 110 10.88 6.97 18.08
N ALA A 111 9.66 7.56 18.08
CA ALA A 111 8.76 7.50 16.93
C ALA A 111 9.28 8.34 15.75
N LYS A 112 9.89 9.50 16.01
CA LYS A 112 10.52 10.31 14.94
C LYS A 112 11.67 9.57 14.25
N TYR A 113 12.50 8.87 15.02
CA TYR A 113 13.58 8.05 14.46
C TYR A 113 13.04 6.96 13.55
N TYR A 114 12.03 6.20 14.01
CA TYR A 114 11.44 5.16 13.17
C TYR A 114 10.74 5.74 11.93
N ALA A 115 9.90 6.76 12.10
CA ALA A 115 9.19 7.39 11.01
C ALA A 115 10.16 7.93 9.93
N SER A 116 11.37 8.38 10.31
CA SER A 116 12.37 8.82 9.34
C SER A 116 12.89 7.68 8.45
N THR A 117 12.97 6.44 8.95
CA THR A 117 13.28 5.28 8.12
C THR A 117 12.12 4.89 7.22
N GLN A 118 10.89 5.01 7.71
CA GLN A 118 9.69 4.77 6.91
C GLN A 118 9.57 5.79 5.77
N VAL A 119 9.85 7.08 5.97
CA VAL A 119 9.89 8.07 4.86
C VAL A 119 10.80 7.60 3.73
N MET A 120 11.94 6.99 4.06
CA MET A 120 12.85 6.45 3.05
C MET A 120 12.31 5.17 2.40
N ASP A 121 11.62 4.31 3.15
CA ASP A 121 10.96 3.12 2.62
C ASP A 121 9.88 3.54 1.61
N GLU A 122 8.99 4.48 1.95
CA GLU A 122 7.92 4.97 1.07
C GLU A 122 8.45 5.65 -0.22
N ALA A 123 9.54 6.42 -0.10
CA ALA A 123 10.17 7.02 -1.27
C ALA A 123 10.69 5.94 -2.24
N ARG A 124 11.26 4.86 -1.72
CA ARG A 124 11.73 3.71 -2.49
C ARG A 124 10.56 2.92 -3.10
N HIS A 125 9.44 2.76 -2.37
CA HIS A 125 8.24 2.12 -2.90
C HIS A 125 7.69 2.89 -4.11
N VAL A 126 7.56 4.21 -4.00
CA VAL A 126 7.17 5.07 -5.15
C VAL A 126 8.13 4.87 -6.33
N GLU A 127 9.45 4.92 -6.07
CA GLU A 127 10.48 4.75 -7.08
C GLU A 127 10.33 3.44 -7.85
N VAL A 128 10.21 2.31 -7.15
CA VAL A 128 10.16 1.00 -7.79
C VAL A 128 8.84 0.71 -8.50
N PHE A 129 7.70 1.17 -7.96
CA PHE A 129 6.42 1.06 -8.69
C PHE A 129 6.41 1.95 -9.93
N ALA A 130 6.91 3.19 -9.85
CA ALA A 130 7.03 4.08 -11.02
C ALA A 130 7.94 3.46 -12.09
N LYS A 131 9.12 2.97 -11.70
CA LYS A 131 10.05 2.31 -12.63
C LYS A 131 9.44 1.05 -13.27
N TYR A 132 8.70 0.25 -12.50
CA TYR A 132 8.01 -0.93 -13.03
C TYR A 132 6.94 -0.53 -14.06
N LEU A 133 6.10 0.45 -13.75
CA LEU A 133 5.08 0.98 -14.66
C LEU A 133 5.69 1.55 -15.95
N ASP A 134 6.76 2.34 -15.84
CA ASP A 134 7.37 3.04 -16.98
C ASP A 134 8.22 2.12 -17.86
N THR A 135 8.82 1.05 -17.31
CA THR A 135 9.79 0.23 -18.04
C THR A 135 9.30 -1.16 -18.38
N LYS A 136 8.28 -1.67 -17.70
CA LYS A 136 7.79 -3.04 -17.83
C LYS A 136 6.34 -3.15 -18.29
N LEU A 137 5.55 -2.10 -18.07
CA LEU A 137 4.14 -2.09 -18.44
C LEU A 137 3.87 -1.16 -19.63
N SER A 138 2.67 -1.26 -20.19
CA SER A 138 2.26 -0.48 -21.37
C SER A 138 1.76 0.93 -21.03
N GLY A 139 1.59 1.26 -19.75
CA GLY A 139 1.12 2.59 -19.32
C GLY A 139 0.79 2.68 -17.84
N HIS A 140 0.45 3.89 -17.41
CA HIS A 140 0.01 4.18 -16.06
C HIS A 140 -1.22 5.10 -16.07
N TYR A 141 -1.91 5.14 -14.95
CA TYR A 141 -3.15 5.89 -14.75
C TYR A 141 -2.99 6.97 -13.68
N PRO A 142 -3.77 8.07 -13.76
CA PRO A 142 -3.84 9.03 -12.67
C PRO A 142 -4.43 8.40 -11.40
N VAL A 143 -4.21 9.06 -10.28
CA VAL A 143 -4.79 8.66 -9.01
C VAL A 143 -6.32 8.60 -9.10
N ASN A 144 -6.91 7.53 -8.61
CA ASN A 144 -8.35 7.40 -8.47
C ASN A 144 -8.89 8.51 -7.55
N ALA A 145 -10.01 9.14 -7.96
CA ALA A 145 -10.59 10.27 -7.22
C ALA A 145 -10.90 9.92 -5.75
N HIS A 146 -11.23 8.70 -5.47
CA HIS A 146 -11.58 8.24 -4.14
C HIS A 146 -10.36 7.97 -3.27
N LEU A 147 -9.34 7.34 -3.83
CA LEU A 147 -8.05 7.21 -3.17
C LEU A 147 -7.49 8.59 -2.84
N LYS A 148 -7.54 9.51 -3.81
CA LYS A 148 -7.11 10.90 -3.60
C LYS A 148 -7.87 11.57 -2.45
N MET A 149 -9.19 11.45 -2.40
CA MET A 149 -9.99 12.03 -1.31
C MET A 149 -9.60 11.46 0.06
N LEU A 150 -9.38 10.15 0.15
CA LEU A 150 -8.96 9.52 1.40
C LEU A 150 -7.57 10.02 1.83
N LEU A 151 -6.63 10.05 0.91
CA LEU A 151 -5.27 10.54 1.18
C LEU A 151 -5.27 12.03 1.58
N ASP A 152 -6.04 12.86 0.89
CA ASP A 152 -6.20 14.28 1.21
C ASP A 152 -6.76 14.47 2.64
N ASP A 153 -7.77 13.69 3.04
CA ASP A 153 -8.35 13.76 4.38
C ASP A 153 -7.32 13.38 5.46
N ILE A 154 -6.54 12.31 5.24
CA ILE A 154 -5.49 11.88 6.17
C ILE A 154 -4.37 12.91 6.27
N VAL A 155 -3.90 13.43 5.13
CA VAL A 155 -2.79 14.40 5.08
C VAL A 155 -3.19 15.73 5.70
N THR A 156 -4.44 16.16 5.60
CA THR A 156 -4.88 17.47 6.10
C THR A 156 -5.25 17.48 7.58
N ASP A 157 -5.53 16.34 8.21
CA ASP A 157 -5.80 16.29 9.65
C ASP A 157 -4.57 16.73 10.46
N SER A 158 -4.75 17.65 11.41
CA SER A 158 -3.67 18.21 12.20
C SER A 158 -3.20 17.29 13.34
N ARG A 159 -3.96 16.25 13.64
CA ARG A 159 -3.70 15.32 14.75
C ARG A 159 -2.85 14.15 14.27
N TRP A 160 -1.71 13.99 14.87
CA TRP A 160 -0.75 12.97 14.47
C TRP A 160 -1.32 11.54 14.59
N ASP A 161 -2.16 11.26 15.58
CA ASP A 161 -2.76 9.95 15.79
C ASP A 161 -3.82 9.61 14.71
N MET A 162 -4.52 10.61 14.18
CA MET A 162 -5.43 10.41 13.05
C MET A 162 -4.67 10.08 11.77
N THR A 163 -3.49 10.68 11.58
CA THR A 163 -2.58 10.31 10.48
C THR A 163 -2.12 8.85 10.62
N TYR A 164 -1.75 8.40 11.84
CA TYR A 164 -1.42 6.99 12.08
C TYR A 164 -2.60 6.05 11.83
N LEU A 165 -3.77 6.38 12.37
CA LEU A 165 -4.96 5.55 12.22
C LEU A 165 -5.35 5.41 10.73
N GLY A 166 -5.37 6.52 10.01
CA GLY A 166 -5.73 6.54 8.60
C GLY A 166 -4.67 5.87 7.72
N MET A 167 -3.41 6.18 7.89
CA MET A 167 -2.33 5.67 7.04
C MET A 167 -1.82 4.31 7.51
N GLN A 168 -1.13 4.22 8.65
CA GLN A 168 -0.45 2.98 9.05
C GLN A 168 -1.39 1.83 9.36
N ILE A 169 -2.62 2.11 9.83
CA ILE A 169 -3.58 1.04 10.16
C ILE A 169 -4.51 0.74 8.99
N MET A 170 -5.20 1.77 8.45
CA MET A 170 -6.24 1.54 7.45
C MET A 170 -5.65 1.35 6.05
N VAL A 171 -4.86 2.30 5.55
CA VAL A 171 -4.33 2.27 4.17
C VAL A 171 -3.25 1.21 4.02
N GLU A 172 -2.19 1.26 4.83
CA GLU A 172 -1.07 0.32 4.73
C GLU A 172 -1.46 -1.11 5.16
N GLY A 173 -2.38 -1.25 6.14
CA GLY A 173 -2.95 -2.55 6.50
C GLY A 173 -3.70 -3.21 5.35
N LEU A 174 -4.48 -2.44 4.58
CA LEU A 174 -5.16 -2.93 3.38
C LEU A 174 -4.17 -3.17 2.23
N ALA A 175 -3.21 -2.26 2.03
CA ALA A 175 -2.17 -2.39 1.02
C ALA A 175 -1.35 -3.67 1.22
N LEU A 176 -0.96 -3.98 2.46
CA LEU A 176 -0.25 -5.21 2.79
C LEU A 176 -1.04 -6.48 2.41
N ALA A 177 -2.37 -6.47 2.64
CA ALA A 177 -3.24 -7.57 2.23
C ALA A 177 -3.35 -7.68 0.70
N ALA A 178 -3.50 -6.55 0.00
CA ALA A 178 -3.57 -6.48 -1.46
C ALA A 178 -2.25 -6.92 -2.12
N PHE A 179 -1.12 -6.47 -1.61
CA PHE A 179 0.22 -6.91 -2.05
C PHE A 179 0.40 -8.41 -1.83
N GLY A 180 -0.05 -8.94 -0.67
CA GLY A 180 0.00 -10.36 -0.37
C GLY A 180 -0.81 -11.20 -1.36
N PHE A 181 -2.02 -10.75 -1.69
CA PHE A 181 -2.85 -11.38 -2.70
C PHE A 181 -2.18 -11.35 -4.09
N MET A 182 -1.72 -10.18 -4.53
CA MET A 182 -1.04 -10.03 -5.82
C MET A 182 0.25 -10.86 -5.87
N HIS A 183 1.03 -10.90 -4.79
CA HIS A 183 2.23 -11.73 -4.70
C HIS A 183 1.93 -13.23 -4.86
N GLN A 184 0.80 -13.71 -4.34
CA GLN A 184 0.39 -15.11 -4.50
C GLN A 184 -0.06 -15.41 -5.93
N MET A 185 -0.79 -14.48 -6.55
CA MET A 185 -1.38 -14.66 -7.87
C MET A 185 -0.36 -14.49 -9.01
N THR A 186 0.56 -13.53 -8.88
CA THR A 186 1.51 -13.27 -9.97
C THR A 186 2.55 -14.38 -10.11
N THR A 187 2.83 -14.76 -11.34
CA THR A 187 3.94 -15.65 -11.73
C THR A 187 5.16 -14.87 -12.24
N GLU A 188 5.03 -13.54 -12.40
CA GLU A 188 6.09 -12.68 -12.91
C GLU A 188 7.15 -12.46 -11.82
N PRO A 189 8.42 -12.85 -12.03
CA PRO A 189 9.41 -12.92 -10.98
C PRO A 189 9.86 -11.56 -10.44
N LEU A 190 9.94 -10.52 -11.30
CA LEU A 190 10.33 -9.18 -10.87
C LEU A 190 9.25 -8.56 -9.97
N LEU A 191 7.96 -8.60 -10.39
CA LEU A 191 6.85 -8.11 -9.57
C LEU A 191 6.76 -8.87 -8.25
N LYS A 192 6.93 -10.19 -8.32
CA LYS A 192 6.89 -11.03 -7.12
C LYS A 192 7.97 -10.65 -6.11
N GLN A 193 9.18 -10.38 -6.58
CA GLN A 193 10.28 -9.95 -5.72
C GLN A 193 10.08 -8.53 -5.19
N LEU A 194 9.62 -7.60 -6.05
CA LEU A 194 9.27 -6.23 -5.66
C LEU A 194 8.24 -6.25 -4.53
N LEU A 195 7.11 -6.94 -4.72
CA LEU A 195 6.06 -7.05 -3.72
C LEU A 195 6.56 -7.68 -2.40
N ARG A 196 7.45 -8.66 -2.47
CA ARG A 196 8.04 -9.28 -1.27
C ARG A 196 8.83 -8.28 -0.44
N TYR A 197 9.62 -7.41 -1.09
CA TYR A 197 10.38 -6.37 -0.39
C TYR A 197 9.47 -5.33 0.23
N VAL A 198 8.54 -4.78 -0.57
CA VAL A 198 7.54 -3.80 -0.10
C VAL A 198 6.76 -4.36 1.09
N MET A 199 6.19 -5.56 0.99
CA MET A 199 5.44 -6.20 2.10
C MET A 199 6.27 -6.37 3.37
N SER A 200 7.56 -6.61 3.25
CA SER A 200 8.45 -6.70 4.43
C SER A 200 8.59 -5.36 5.14
N ASP A 201 8.56 -4.26 4.38
CA ASP A 201 8.58 -2.91 4.92
C ASP A 201 7.22 -2.55 5.52
N GLU A 202 6.12 -2.78 4.79
CA GLU A 202 4.74 -2.54 5.24
C GLU A 202 4.40 -3.22 6.56
N ALA A 203 4.85 -4.46 6.75
CA ALA A 203 4.65 -5.16 8.02
C ALA A 203 5.27 -4.43 9.23
N ARG A 204 6.36 -3.67 9.01
CA ARG A 204 6.96 -2.81 10.04
C ARG A 204 6.19 -1.52 10.24
N HIS A 205 5.67 -0.94 9.16
CA HIS A 205 4.87 0.28 9.18
C HIS A 205 3.57 0.08 9.96
N VAL A 206 2.85 -1.00 9.69
CA VAL A 206 1.66 -1.39 10.46
C VAL A 206 2.00 -1.64 11.94
N ALA A 207 3.10 -2.35 12.22
CA ALA A 207 3.53 -2.58 13.60
C ALA A 207 3.86 -1.27 14.33
N PHE A 208 4.46 -0.30 13.64
CA PHE A 208 4.72 1.04 14.17
C PHE A 208 3.43 1.77 14.54
N GLY A 209 2.43 1.72 13.66
CA GLY A 209 1.12 2.29 13.92
C GLY A 209 0.46 1.68 15.17
N VAL A 210 0.42 0.34 15.23
CA VAL A 210 -0.17 -0.38 16.38
C VAL A 210 0.51 -0.01 17.69
N LEU A 211 1.84 -0.06 17.74
CA LEU A 211 2.60 0.24 18.97
C LEU A 211 2.41 1.68 19.44
N SER A 212 2.39 2.63 18.51
CA SER A 212 2.23 4.06 18.83
C SER A 212 0.81 4.38 19.30
N LEU A 213 -0.21 3.88 18.61
CA LEU A 213 -1.61 4.14 18.97
C LEU A 213 -2.03 3.44 20.25
N GLN A 214 -1.51 2.25 20.55
CA GLN A 214 -1.81 1.53 21.79
C GLN A 214 -1.44 2.35 23.02
N GLU A 215 -0.28 3.01 23.00
CA GLU A 215 0.15 3.88 24.11
C GLU A 215 -0.78 5.09 24.28
N LEU A 216 -1.12 5.76 23.17
CA LEU A 216 -2.00 6.92 23.19
C LEU A 216 -3.42 6.56 23.65
N TYR A 217 -4.00 5.51 23.07
CA TYR A 217 -5.41 5.17 23.26
C TYR A 217 -5.72 4.70 24.68
N ALA A 218 -4.72 4.21 25.42
CA ALA A 218 -4.86 3.87 26.83
C ALA A 218 -5.19 5.09 27.72
N GLY A 219 -4.92 6.32 27.25
CA GLY A 219 -5.18 7.56 27.96
C GLY A 219 -6.37 8.37 27.45
N LEU A 220 -7.03 7.95 26.37
CA LEU A 220 -8.15 8.70 25.79
C LEU A 220 -9.46 8.50 26.57
N THR A 221 -10.32 9.51 26.52
CA THR A 221 -11.70 9.42 26.99
C THR A 221 -12.59 8.63 26.03
N ASP A 222 -13.74 8.15 26.53
CA ASP A 222 -14.74 7.45 25.69
C ASP A 222 -15.22 8.29 24.49
N ALA A 223 -15.28 9.61 24.61
CA ALA A 223 -15.67 10.51 23.54
C ALA A 223 -14.61 10.58 22.45
N GLU A 224 -13.34 10.69 22.83
CA GLU A 224 -12.21 10.68 21.91
C GLU A 224 -12.05 9.33 21.20
N LEU A 225 -12.27 8.22 21.92
CA LEU A 225 -12.25 6.90 21.32
C LEU A 225 -13.37 6.73 20.30
N ARG A 226 -14.59 7.21 20.59
CA ARG A 226 -15.70 7.16 19.62
C ARG A 226 -15.39 7.94 18.35
N GLU A 227 -14.77 9.12 18.44
CA GLU A 227 -14.37 9.90 17.27
C GLU A 227 -13.41 9.12 16.37
N ARG A 228 -12.44 8.38 16.93
CA ARG A 228 -11.52 7.51 16.18
C ARG A 228 -12.23 6.32 15.55
N GLN A 229 -13.20 5.74 16.25
CA GLN A 229 -14.05 4.66 15.71
C GLN A 229 -14.90 5.14 14.54
N GLU A 230 -15.50 6.32 14.64
CA GLU A 230 -16.28 6.94 13.54
C GLU A 230 -15.39 7.21 12.34
N PHE A 231 -14.22 7.79 12.54
CA PHE A 231 -13.24 8.00 11.48
C PHE A 231 -12.84 6.69 10.78
N ALA A 232 -12.51 5.65 11.55
CA ALA A 232 -12.14 4.35 10.99
C ALA A 232 -13.30 3.71 10.22
N PHE A 233 -14.54 3.85 10.71
CA PHE A 233 -15.72 3.34 10.03
C PHE A 233 -15.97 4.05 8.69
N ASP A 234 -15.88 5.38 8.67
CA ASP A 234 -16.03 6.19 7.46
C ASP A 234 -14.91 5.88 6.44
N ALA A 235 -13.68 5.76 6.90
CA ALA A 235 -12.55 5.38 6.06
C ALA A 235 -12.75 3.99 5.43
N ALA A 236 -13.17 2.99 6.23
CA ALA A 236 -13.47 1.65 5.74
C ALA A 236 -14.61 1.65 4.71
N GLY A 237 -15.68 2.42 4.94
CA GLY A 237 -16.78 2.59 3.98
C GLY A 237 -16.32 3.19 2.64
N ARG A 238 -15.41 4.16 2.69
CA ARG A 238 -14.80 4.74 1.48
C ARG A 238 -13.91 3.74 0.75
N LEU A 239 -13.14 2.94 1.45
CA LEU A 239 -12.30 1.89 0.85
C LEU A 239 -13.17 0.80 0.20
N GLN A 240 -14.23 0.33 0.87
CA GLN A 240 -15.11 -0.72 0.35
C GLN A 240 -15.89 -0.33 -0.92
N GLN A 241 -16.30 0.93 -1.04
CA GLN A 241 -17.10 1.40 -2.19
C GLN A 241 -16.26 1.59 -3.46
N ARG A 242 -14.94 1.39 -3.42
CA ARG A 242 -14.02 2.05 -4.35
C ARG A 242 -12.81 1.23 -4.80
N PHE A 243 -12.69 0.01 -4.29
CA PHE A 243 -11.83 -1.06 -4.76
C PHE A 243 -12.71 -2.28 -5.09
#